data_761c4f11b4efcd85b181d3575b350c24
#
_entry.id   761c4f11b4efcd85b181d3575b350c24
#
_cell.length_a   1.000
_cell.length_b   1.000
_cell.length_c   1.000
_cell.angle_alpha   90.00
_cell.angle_beta   90.00
_cell.angle_gamma   90.00
#
_symmetry.space_group_name_H-M   'P 1'
#
loop_
_entity.id
_entity.type
_entity.pdbx_description
1 polymer ?
#
loop_
_entity_poly.entity_id
_entity_poly.type
_entity_poly.pdbx_seq_one_letter_code
_entity_poly.pdbx_strand_id
1 'polypeptide(L)'
;IKYHSLFHETFISMQYTIKQKPEQGGSARPGKRLEDSTMDYNNYDRGYAEPSMNASDYMTRTYRWMASGLLITFAMAYITATTSLIYLVDSLYLVLTIAELALVFVLSSRVQNMSVDAARATFFGYALLNGMVLSYYFIAFSVGTLVMAFLATAVYFGLMAVYGTTTHKDLTGWGPRLMMGLVALIVTSLIGMLFGFGFGSSVLYCGIGLVLFMLLTAYDTQKLQQMYAYYAGDPELAEKASIYGALTLYLDFINIFLYVVRLLGNNRRRN
;
A
#
# COMPACT_ATOMS: atom_id res chain seq x y z
N ILE A 1 12.36 9.61 9.84
CA ILE A 1 11.42 9.99 10.94
C ILE A 1 10.29 10.88 10.39
N LYS A 2 10.60 11.90 9.59
CA LYS A 2 9.62 12.83 9.01
C LYS A 2 8.59 12.18 8.08
N TYR A 3 8.96 11.09 7.38
CA TYR A 3 8.09 10.44 6.40
C TYR A 3 7.03 9.53 7.02
N HIS A 4 7.29 9.00 8.21
CA HIS A 4 6.36 8.11 8.92
C HIS A 4 5.27 8.87 9.67
N SER A 5 5.59 10.01 10.31
CA SER A 5 4.59 10.88 10.94
C SER A 5 3.66 11.50 9.88
N LEU A 6 4.20 11.87 8.71
CA LEU A 6 3.43 12.39 7.59
C LEU A 6 2.49 11.33 7.00
N PHE A 7 2.91 10.05 6.92
CA PHE A 7 2.02 8.98 6.47
C PHE A 7 0.83 8.80 7.44
N HIS A 8 1.10 8.86 8.73
CA HIS A 8 0.08 8.77 9.78
C HIS A 8 -0.80 10.02 9.82
N GLU A 9 -0.22 11.23 9.74
CA GLU A 9 -0.95 12.50 9.72
C GLU A 9 -1.78 12.66 8.43
N THR A 10 -1.25 12.26 7.28
CA THR A 10 -1.98 12.30 6.01
C THR A 10 -3.15 11.32 6.03
N PHE A 11 -2.96 10.15 6.65
CA PHE A 11 -4.01 9.15 6.78
C PHE A 11 -5.10 9.61 7.78
N ILE A 12 -4.70 10.22 8.90
CA ILE A 12 -5.63 10.83 9.87
C ILE A 12 -6.36 12.03 9.24
N SER A 13 -5.64 12.89 8.53
CA SER A 13 -6.21 14.01 7.76
C SER A 13 -7.23 13.52 6.72
N MET A 14 -6.94 12.40 6.05
CA MET A 14 -7.87 11.76 5.13
C MET A 14 -9.14 11.27 5.84
N GLN A 15 -9.03 10.68 7.03
CA GLN A 15 -10.18 10.30 7.85
C GLN A 15 -10.97 11.52 8.38
N TYR A 16 -10.30 12.61 8.77
CA TYR A 16 -10.95 13.83 9.25
C TYR A 16 -11.63 14.59 8.12
N THR A 17 -11.07 14.65 6.93
CA THR A 17 -11.68 15.31 5.76
C THR A 17 -12.94 14.58 5.30
N ILE A 18 -12.98 13.26 5.42
CA ILE A 18 -14.17 12.45 5.14
C ILE A 18 -15.27 12.71 6.16
N LYS A 19 -14.93 12.94 7.43
CA LYS A 19 -15.88 13.21 8.52
C LYS A 19 -16.46 14.62 8.50
N GLN A 20 -15.84 15.56 7.79
CA GLN A 20 -16.25 16.97 7.73
C GLN A 20 -16.88 17.38 6.39
N LYS A 21 -17.39 16.45 5.57
CA LYS A 21 -18.31 16.89 4.51
C LYS A 21 -19.57 17.41 5.21
N PRO A 22 -19.83 18.75 5.24
CA PRO A 22 -21.03 19.25 5.89
C PRO A 22 -22.22 18.69 5.13
N GLU A 23 -23.15 18.09 5.85
CA GLU A 23 -24.54 18.03 5.40
C GLU A 23 -24.93 19.46 5.05
N GLN A 24 -24.98 19.80 3.79
CA GLN A 24 -25.63 21.02 3.35
C GLN A 24 -27.12 20.83 3.61
N GLY A 25 -27.48 21.18 4.86
CA GLY A 25 -28.81 21.17 5.35
C GLY A 25 -29.68 22.09 4.52
N GLY A 26 -30.71 21.54 4.00
CA GLY A 26 -31.85 22.30 3.54
C GLY A 26 -32.36 23.18 4.68
N SER A 27 -32.35 24.48 4.50
CA SER A 27 -32.93 25.45 5.40
C SER A 27 -34.44 25.14 5.56
N ALA A 28 -34.84 24.62 6.72
CA ALA A 28 -36.23 24.51 7.10
C ALA A 28 -36.80 25.92 7.31
N ARG A 29 -37.71 26.37 6.45
CA ARG A 29 -38.57 27.50 6.71
C ARG A 29 -39.65 27.06 7.70
N PRO A 30 -39.89 27.77 8.79
CA PRO A 30 -41.01 27.47 9.70
C PRO A 30 -42.33 27.96 9.12
N GLY A 31 -43.32 27.09 9.09
CA GLY A 31 -44.73 27.49 9.01
C GLY A 31 -45.48 27.07 7.75
N LYS A 32 -45.97 25.84 7.74
CA LYS A 32 -47.26 25.52 7.12
C LYS A 32 -47.91 24.34 7.84
N ARG A 33 -49.16 24.56 8.16
CA ARG A 33 -50.12 23.78 8.95
C ARG A 33 -50.28 22.36 8.41
N LEU A 34 -50.38 21.41 9.35
CA LEU A 34 -50.72 20.00 9.11
C LEU A 34 -52.13 19.89 8.56
N GLU A 35 -52.27 19.48 7.33
CA GLU A 35 -53.49 18.87 6.79
C GLU A 35 -53.05 17.81 5.77
N ASP A 36 -53.43 16.61 6.12
CA ASP A 36 -53.69 15.44 5.26
C ASP A 36 -52.69 15.17 4.11
N SER A 37 -51.69 14.36 4.37
CA SER A 37 -51.01 13.64 3.32
C SER A 37 -50.73 12.21 3.78
N THR A 38 -51.49 11.28 3.19
CA THR A 38 -51.07 9.88 3.05
C THR A 38 -49.57 9.84 2.74
N MET A 39 -48.78 9.36 3.69
CA MET A 39 -47.35 9.22 3.52
C MET A 39 -47.10 8.28 2.34
N ASP A 40 -46.61 8.87 1.26
CA ASP A 40 -46.18 8.17 0.06
C ASP A 40 -44.88 7.46 0.40
N TYR A 41 -44.96 6.19 0.83
CA TYR A 41 -43.85 5.33 1.17
C TYR A 41 -42.89 5.06 -0.02
N ASN A 42 -43.30 5.46 -1.24
CA ASN A 42 -42.48 5.29 -2.44
C ASN A 42 -41.41 6.36 -2.65
N ASN A 43 -41.29 7.36 -1.77
CA ASN A 43 -40.31 8.43 -1.93
C ASN A 43 -39.04 8.24 -1.08
N TYR A 44 -38.99 7.20 -0.24
CA TYR A 44 -37.77 6.87 0.54
C TYR A 44 -36.73 6.11 -0.26
N ASP A 45 -37.09 5.54 -1.43
CA ASP A 45 -36.19 4.76 -2.26
C ASP A 45 -35.29 5.59 -3.22
N ARG A 46 -35.38 6.92 -3.21
CA ARG A 46 -34.61 7.78 -4.14
C ARG A 46 -33.31 8.34 -3.57
N GLY A 47 -32.86 7.91 -2.40
CA GLY A 47 -31.73 8.51 -1.70
C GLY A 47 -30.47 7.67 -1.63
N TYR A 48 -30.55 6.39 -1.86
CA TYR A 48 -29.36 5.53 -1.85
C TYR A 48 -28.99 5.23 -3.31
N ALA A 49 -28.02 5.98 -3.84
CA ALA A 49 -27.35 5.54 -5.07
C ALA A 49 -26.82 4.12 -4.79
N GLU A 50 -27.28 3.14 -5.56
CA GLU A 50 -26.71 1.80 -5.47
C GLU A 50 -25.18 1.89 -5.59
N PRO A 51 -24.42 1.17 -4.75
CA PRO A 51 -22.97 1.21 -4.82
C PRO A 51 -22.56 0.90 -6.26
N SER A 52 -21.81 1.79 -6.89
CA SER A 52 -21.35 1.63 -8.27
C SER A 52 -20.40 0.42 -8.47
N MET A 53 -19.98 -0.18 -7.36
CA MET A 53 -19.07 -1.32 -7.28
C MET A 53 -19.33 -2.04 -5.97
N ASN A 54 -19.21 -3.37 -5.91
CA ASN A 54 -19.26 -4.10 -4.64
C ASN A 54 -17.87 -4.19 -3.99
N ALA A 55 -17.81 -4.55 -2.70
CA ALA A 55 -16.55 -4.63 -1.95
C ALA A 55 -15.56 -5.65 -2.55
N SER A 56 -16.07 -6.74 -3.12
CA SER A 56 -15.26 -7.75 -3.78
C SER A 56 -14.61 -7.22 -5.06
N ASP A 57 -15.35 -6.45 -5.84
CA ASP A 57 -14.84 -5.83 -7.07
C ASP A 57 -13.78 -4.77 -6.77
N TYR A 58 -14.00 -3.97 -5.72
CA TYR A 58 -13.01 -3.01 -5.22
C TYR A 58 -11.69 -3.69 -4.83
N MET A 59 -11.76 -4.73 -4.00
CA MET A 59 -10.57 -5.49 -3.59
C MET A 59 -9.90 -6.19 -4.78
N THR A 60 -10.68 -6.80 -5.68
CA THR A 60 -10.16 -7.41 -6.90
C THR A 60 -9.42 -6.39 -7.78
N ARG A 61 -9.95 -5.19 -7.92
CA ARG A 61 -9.31 -4.09 -8.64
C ARG A 61 -8.00 -3.66 -7.97
N THR A 62 -8.01 -3.52 -6.65
CA THR A 62 -6.82 -3.21 -5.85
C THR A 62 -5.71 -4.24 -6.08
N TYR A 63 -6.03 -5.54 -6.01
CA TYR A 63 -5.05 -6.60 -6.27
C TYR A 63 -4.56 -6.63 -7.71
N ARG A 64 -5.41 -6.33 -8.69
CA ARG A 64 -4.99 -6.21 -10.11
C ARG A 64 -3.99 -5.09 -10.31
N TRP A 65 -4.23 -3.91 -9.73
CA TRP A 65 -3.28 -2.81 -9.76
C TRP A 65 -1.95 -3.20 -9.11
N MET A 66 -1.99 -3.78 -7.90
CA MET A 66 -0.81 -4.27 -7.21
C MET A 66 -0.02 -5.27 -8.05
N ALA A 67 -0.68 -6.29 -8.58
CA ALA A 67 -0.05 -7.32 -9.42
C ALA A 67 0.59 -6.73 -10.68
N SER A 68 -0.07 -5.79 -11.35
CA SER A 68 0.50 -5.11 -12.52
C SER A 68 1.74 -4.28 -12.16
N GLY A 69 1.71 -3.57 -11.02
CA GLY A 69 2.88 -2.86 -10.51
C GLY A 69 4.05 -3.80 -10.21
N LEU A 70 3.81 -4.93 -9.55
CA LEU A 70 4.84 -5.94 -9.27
C LEU A 70 5.44 -6.51 -10.57
N LEU A 71 4.62 -6.84 -11.57
CA LEU A 71 5.11 -7.32 -12.87
C LEU A 71 6.03 -6.30 -13.54
N ILE A 72 5.64 -5.03 -13.56
CA ILE A 72 6.45 -3.94 -14.11
C ILE A 72 7.77 -3.83 -13.35
N THR A 73 7.72 -3.87 -12.01
CA THR A 73 8.91 -3.79 -11.16
C THR A 73 9.89 -4.92 -11.44
N PHE A 74 9.43 -6.17 -11.45
CA PHE A 74 10.32 -7.31 -11.69
C PHE A 74 10.85 -7.35 -13.13
N ALA A 75 10.03 -6.98 -14.14
CA ALA A 75 10.47 -6.84 -15.51
C ALA A 75 11.55 -5.75 -15.63
N MET A 76 11.33 -4.57 -15.04
CA MET A 76 12.29 -3.46 -15.07
C MET A 76 13.57 -3.81 -14.32
N ALA A 77 13.49 -4.49 -13.17
CA ALA A 77 14.64 -4.93 -12.41
C ALA A 77 15.50 -5.91 -13.22
N TYR A 78 14.88 -6.87 -13.91
CA TYR A 78 15.57 -7.81 -14.78
C TYR A 78 16.23 -7.12 -15.98
N ILE A 79 15.48 -6.24 -16.69
CA ILE A 79 15.98 -5.46 -17.82
C ILE A 79 17.19 -4.62 -17.38
N THR A 80 17.06 -3.89 -16.26
CA THR A 80 18.14 -3.04 -15.74
C THR A 80 19.38 -3.86 -15.39
N ALA A 81 19.22 -5.01 -14.72
CA ALA A 81 20.34 -5.86 -14.31
C ALA A 81 21.06 -6.54 -15.48
N THR A 82 20.39 -6.76 -16.62
CA THR A 82 20.95 -7.46 -17.79
C THR A 82 21.39 -6.52 -18.92
N THR A 83 21.20 -5.22 -18.77
CA THR A 83 21.56 -4.22 -19.78
C THR A 83 22.51 -3.18 -19.22
N SER A 84 23.04 -2.30 -20.10
CA SER A 84 23.88 -1.15 -19.70
C SER A 84 23.15 -0.11 -18.83
N LEU A 85 21.83 -0.22 -18.64
CA LEU A 85 21.06 0.64 -17.73
C LEU A 85 21.56 0.58 -16.29
N ILE A 86 22.19 -0.52 -15.89
CA ILE A 86 22.76 -0.66 -14.53
C ILE A 86 23.79 0.44 -14.22
N TYR A 87 24.61 0.84 -15.20
CA TYR A 87 25.60 1.90 -15.01
C TYR A 87 24.94 3.27 -14.77
N LEU A 88 23.80 3.52 -15.43
CA LEU A 88 23.00 4.71 -15.19
C LEU A 88 22.40 4.69 -13.77
N VAL A 89 21.85 3.54 -13.38
CA VAL A 89 21.27 3.37 -12.03
C VAL A 89 22.35 3.53 -10.97
N ASP A 90 23.55 3.00 -11.17
CA ASP A 90 24.69 3.15 -10.25
C ASP A 90 25.05 4.63 -10.08
N SER A 91 25.18 5.36 -11.19
CA SER A 91 25.50 6.80 -11.18
C SER A 91 24.44 7.66 -10.51
N LEU A 92 23.16 7.28 -10.62
CA LEU A 92 22.02 8.04 -10.13
C LEU A 92 21.32 7.41 -8.92
N TYR A 93 21.94 6.41 -8.28
CA TYR A 93 21.30 5.60 -7.24
C TYR A 93 20.61 6.43 -6.15
N LEU A 94 21.30 7.42 -5.61
CA LEU A 94 20.76 8.30 -4.57
C LEU A 94 19.57 9.13 -5.08
N VAL A 95 19.66 9.64 -6.33
CA VAL A 95 18.59 10.44 -6.94
C VAL A 95 17.35 9.57 -7.18
N LEU A 96 17.53 8.35 -7.69
CA LEU A 96 16.44 7.40 -7.93
C LEU A 96 15.76 6.99 -6.62
N THR A 97 16.55 6.74 -5.57
CA THR A 97 16.01 6.40 -4.24
C THR A 97 15.20 7.56 -3.65
N ILE A 98 15.68 8.81 -3.78
CA ILE A 98 14.94 9.99 -3.33
C ILE A 98 13.67 10.18 -4.17
N ALA A 99 13.76 10.02 -5.49
CA ALA A 99 12.60 10.12 -6.39
C ALA A 99 11.53 9.07 -6.07
N GLU A 100 11.94 7.83 -5.78
CA GLU A 100 11.06 6.74 -5.34
C GLU A 100 10.29 7.12 -4.07
N LEU A 101 10.99 7.60 -3.05
CA LEU A 101 10.37 8.07 -1.81
C LEU A 101 9.43 9.26 -2.03
N ALA A 102 9.81 10.18 -2.92
CA ALA A 102 8.97 11.32 -3.28
C ALA A 102 7.68 10.88 -3.96
N LEU A 103 7.72 9.90 -4.88
CA LEU A 103 6.52 9.38 -5.55
C LEU A 103 5.58 8.66 -4.58
N VAL A 104 6.10 7.84 -3.66
CA VAL A 104 5.30 7.24 -2.58
C VAL A 104 4.61 8.33 -1.77
N PHE A 105 5.35 9.35 -1.39
CA PHE A 105 4.81 10.48 -0.61
C PHE A 105 3.72 11.24 -1.38
N VAL A 106 3.98 11.57 -2.66
CA VAL A 106 3.01 12.28 -3.52
C VAL A 106 1.74 11.47 -3.69
N LEU A 107 1.85 10.19 -4.03
CA LEU A 107 0.69 9.34 -4.23
C LEU A 107 -0.10 9.16 -2.91
N SER A 108 0.59 8.91 -1.80
CA SER A 108 -0.06 8.71 -0.50
C SER A 108 -0.75 9.98 0.03
N SER A 109 -0.18 11.17 -0.24
CA SER A 109 -0.69 12.42 0.33
C SER A 109 -1.67 13.16 -0.58
N ARG A 110 -1.62 12.94 -1.90
CA ARG A 110 -2.38 13.73 -2.87
C ARG A 110 -3.30 12.93 -3.79
N VAL A 111 -3.43 11.63 -3.60
CA VAL A 111 -4.23 10.75 -4.46
C VAL A 111 -5.67 11.25 -4.66
N GLN A 112 -6.30 11.81 -3.61
CA GLN A 112 -7.67 12.32 -3.70
C GLN A 112 -7.79 13.57 -4.59
N ASN A 113 -6.75 14.40 -4.61
CA ASN A 113 -6.71 15.66 -5.37
C ASN A 113 -6.15 15.49 -6.79
N MET A 114 -5.68 14.27 -7.14
CA MET A 114 -5.18 13.94 -8.46
C MET A 114 -6.33 13.45 -9.36
N SER A 115 -6.15 13.58 -10.69
CA SER A 115 -6.99 12.81 -11.61
C SER A 115 -6.66 11.32 -11.51
N VAL A 116 -7.60 10.45 -11.90
CA VAL A 116 -7.37 8.99 -11.92
C VAL A 116 -6.14 8.64 -12.77
N ASP A 117 -5.98 9.28 -13.93
CA ASP A 117 -4.84 9.01 -14.81
C ASP A 117 -3.51 9.49 -14.21
N ALA A 118 -3.50 10.61 -13.48
CA ALA A 118 -2.32 11.04 -12.76
C ALA A 118 -1.95 10.07 -11.63
N ALA A 119 -2.94 9.53 -10.91
CA ALA A 119 -2.70 8.52 -9.88
C ALA A 119 -2.13 7.22 -10.48
N ARG A 120 -2.67 6.75 -11.61
CA ARG A 120 -2.15 5.59 -12.36
C ARG A 120 -0.71 5.83 -12.84
N ALA A 121 -0.46 6.97 -13.47
CA ALA A 121 0.88 7.32 -13.97
C ALA A 121 1.90 7.39 -12.83
N THR A 122 1.54 7.97 -11.68
CA THR A 122 2.41 8.06 -10.51
C THR A 122 2.69 6.67 -9.93
N PHE A 123 1.69 5.79 -9.84
CA PHE A 123 1.85 4.42 -9.37
C PHE A 123 2.78 3.60 -10.27
N PHE A 124 2.59 3.66 -11.60
CA PHE A 124 3.46 2.95 -12.53
C PHE A 124 4.86 3.57 -12.62
N GLY A 125 4.98 4.90 -12.52
CA GLY A 125 6.27 5.59 -12.42
C GLY A 125 7.04 5.12 -11.19
N TYR A 126 6.36 4.98 -10.05
CA TYR A 126 6.94 4.39 -8.85
C TYR A 126 7.37 2.93 -9.07
N ALA A 127 6.54 2.09 -9.68
CA ALA A 127 6.87 0.69 -9.95
C ALA A 127 8.12 0.54 -10.87
N LEU A 128 8.26 1.42 -11.86
CA LEU A 128 9.44 1.47 -12.73
C LEU A 128 10.71 1.86 -11.96
N LEU A 129 10.65 2.93 -11.15
CA LEU A 129 11.79 3.37 -10.34
C LEU A 129 12.19 2.31 -9.31
N ASN A 130 11.21 1.72 -8.63
CA ASN A 130 11.48 0.63 -7.69
C ASN A 130 12.13 -0.57 -8.38
N GLY A 131 11.72 -0.89 -9.62
CA GLY A 131 12.37 -1.92 -10.42
C GLY A 131 13.83 -1.61 -10.73
N MET A 132 14.15 -0.36 -11.09
CA MET A 132 15.55 0.07 -11.30
C MET A 132 16.37 -0.12 -10.03
N VAL A 133 15.89 0.34 -8.89
CA VAL A 133 16.57 0.19 -7.59
C VAL A 133 16.69 -1.29 -7.19
N LEU A 134 15.67 -2.09 -7.47
CA LEU A 134 15.63 -3.52 -7.13
C LEU A 134 16.59 -4.36 -8.00
N SER A 135 17.08 -3.82 -9.11
CA SER A 135 18.01 -4.52 -10.04
C SER A 135 19.27 -5.05 -9.36
N TYR A 136 19.74 -4.38 -8.30
CA TYR A 136 20.88 -4.86 -7.51
C TYR A 136 20.67 -6.25 -6.88
N TYR A 137 19.42 -6.61 -6.58
CA TYR A 137 19.11 -7.95 -6.09
C TYR A 137 19.26 -9.02 -7.17
N PHE A 138 19.02 -8.68 -8.45
CA PHE A 138 19.27 -9.58 -9.59
C PHE A 138 20.76 -9.80 -9.86
N ILE A 139 21.62 -8.86 -9.45
CA ILE A 139 23.07 -9.01 -9.50
C ILE A 139 23.58 -9.81 -8.30
N ALA A 140 23.03 -9.54 -7.11
CA ALA A 140 23.51 -10.15 -5.86
C ALA A 140 23.05 -11.60 -5.65
N PHE A 141 21.91 -11.99 -6.24
CA PHE A 141 21.27 -13.30 -6.04
C PHE A 141 20.97 -13.97 -7.36
N SER A 142 21.07 -15.31 -7.41
CA SER A 142 20.67 -16.07 -8.59
C SER A 142 19.18 -15.92 -8.88
N VAL A 143 18.80 -15.92 -10.16
CA VAL A 143 17.39 -15.86 -10.59
C VAL A 143 16.54 -16.94 -9.90
N GLY A 144 17.05 -18.16 -9.74
CA GLY A 144 16.36 -19.22 -9.00
C GLY A 144 16.05 -18.86 -7.55
N THR A 145 16.99 -18.16 -6.85
CA THR A 145 16.74 -17.67 -5.49
C THR A 145 15.65 -16.60 -5.46
N LEU A 146 15.65 -15.69 -6.44
CA LEU A 146 14.65 -14.63 -6.54
C LEU A 146 13.26 -15.19 -6.86
N VAL A 147 13.17 -16.18 -7.75
CA VAL A 147 11.91 -16.86 -8.06
C VAL A 147 11.37 -17.59 -6.83
N MET A 148 12.20 -18.33 -6.11
CA MET A 148 11.79 -19.00 -4.86
C MET A 148 11.34 -17.99 -3.80
N ALA A 149 12.05 -16.88 -3.66
CA ALA A 149 11.66 -15.81 -2.74
C ALA A 149 10.31 -15.18 -3.14
N PHE A 150 10.11 -14.95 -4.44
CA PHE A 150 8.83 -14.42 -4.95
C PHE A 150 7.66 -15.35 -4.65
N LEU A 151 7.82 -16.64 -4.92
CA LEU A 151 6.79 -17.65 -4.64
C LEU A 151 6.48 -17.74 -3.14
N ALA A 152 7.52 -17.79 -2.30
CA ALA A 152 7.33 -17.79 -0.85
C ALA A 152 6.63 -16.51 -0.37
N THR A 153 7.02 -15.35 -0.91
CA THR A 153 6.36 -14.07 -0.60
C THR A 153 4.89 -14.09 -1.02
N ALA A 154 4.58 -14.60 -2.22
CA ALA A 154 3.20 -14.69 -2.69
C ALA A 154 2.33 -15.57 -1.77
N VAL A 155 2.90 -16.67 -1.24
CA VAL A 155 2.21 -17.52 -0.27
C VAL A 155 1.99 -16.77 1.06
N TYR A 156 3.03 -16.17 1.65
CA TYR A 156 2.92 -15.43 2.91
C TYR A 156 1.95 -14.27 2.81
N PHE A 157 2.10 -13.46 1.75
CA PHE A 157 1.21 -12.34 1.47
C PHE A 157 -0.24 -12.80 1.28
N GLY A 158 -0.46 -13.83 0.44
CA GLY A 158 -1.80 -14.35 0.17
C GLY A 158 -2.49 -14.88 1.42
N LEU A 159 -1.78 -15.64 2.27
CA LEU A 159 -2.33 -16.12 3.55
C LEU A 159 -2.73 -14.96 4.48
N MET A 160 -1.90 -13.92 4.58
CA MET A 160 -2.18 -12.76 5.43
C MET A 160 -3.30 -11.89 4.85
N ALA A 161 -3.37 -11.71 3.53
CA ALA A 161 -4.45 -11.01 2.87
C ALA A 161 -5.80 -11.74 3.06
N VAL A 162 -5.84 -13.06 2.90
CA VAL A 162 -7.03 -13.87 3.18
C VAL A 162 -7.42 -13.77 4.66
N TYR A 163 -6.46 -13.84 5.57
CA TYR A 163 -6.73 -13.66 7.00
C TYR A 163 -7.31 -12.27 7.28
N GLY A 164 -6.74 -11.22 6.71
CA GLY A 164 -7.22 -9.85 6.89
C GLY A 164 -8.65 -9.63 6.39
N THR A 165 -9.04 -10.29 5.27
CA THR A 165 -10.40 -10.18 4.72
C THR A 165 -11.44 -11.04 5.45
N THR A 166 -11.03 -12.17 6.05
CA THR A 166 -11.96 -13.16 6.61
C THR A 166 -12.07 -13.11 8.14
N THR A 167 -11.09 -12.49 8.82
CA THR A 167 -11.09 -12.42 10.28
C THR A 167 -12.22 -11.55 10.81
N HIS A 168 -12.93 -12.06 11.83
CA HIS A 168 -13.92 -11.30 12.59
C HIS A 168 -13.30 -10.42 13.68
N LYS A 169 -11.99 -10.55 13.90
CA LYS A 169 -11.27 -9.71 14.88
C LYS A 169 -11.00 -8.34 14.27
N ASP A 170 -11.32 -7.29 15.01
CA ASP A 170 -10.94 -5.93 14.62
C ASP A 170 -9.43 -5.73 14.80
N LEU A 171 -8.72 -5.57 13.69
CA LEU A 171 -7.28 -5.31 13.67
C LEU A 171 -6.95 -3.83 13.82
N THR A 172 -7.93 -2.93 13.84
CA THR A 172 -7.71 -1.46 13.89
C THR A 172 -6.82 -1.06 15.08
N GLY A 173 -7.02 -1.70 16.24
CA GLY A 173 -6.21 -1.45 17.43
C GLY A 173 -4.74 -1.88 17.32
N TRP A 174 -4.37 -2.69 16.30
CA TRP A 174 -2.99 -3.10 16.05
C TRP A 174 -2.21 -2.07 15.23
N GLY A 175 -2.90 -1.23 14.45
CA GLY A 175 -2.27 -0.25 13.56
C GLY A 175 -1.16 0.57 14.23
N PRO A 176 -1.40 1.28 15.36
CA PRO A 176 -0.37 2.07 16.03
C PRO A 176 0.84 1.24 16.49
N ARG A 177 0.63 -0.02 16.94
CA ARG A 177 1.70 -0.91 17.38
C ARG A 177 2.57 -1.39 16.22
N LEU A 178 1.94 -1.79 15.11
CA LEU A 178 2.63 -2.20 13.90
C LEU A 178 3.42 -1.04 13.30
N MET A 179 2.85 0.16 13.33
CA MET A 179 3.53 1.38 12.88
C MET A 179 4.75 1.72 13.75
N MET A 180 4.66 1.59 15.08
CA MET A 180 5.83 1.73 15.96
C MET A 180 6.90 0.68 15.64
N GLY A 181 6.50 -0.57 15.39
CA GLY A 181 7.41 -1.63 14.96
C GLY A 181 8.13 -1.29 13.65
N LEU A 182 7.41 -0.75 12.67
CA LEU A 182 7.97 -0.30 11.39
C LEU A 182 8.97 0.83 11.57
N VAL A 183 8.64 1.84 12.40
CA VAL A 183 9.58 2.94 12.75
C VAL A 183 10.83 2.38 13.42
N ALA A 184 10.67 1.45 14.35
CA ALA A 184 11.82 0.82 15.02
C ALA A 184 12.73 0.08 14.03
N LEU A 185 12.18 -0.65 13.06
CA LEU A 185 12.97 -1.28 11.99
C LEU A 185 13.71 -0.26 11.14
N ILE A 186 13.07 0.83 10.74
CA ILE A 186 13.69 1.89 9.94
C ILE A 186 14.83 2.54 10.73
N VAL A 187 14.58 2.93 11.98
CA VAL A 187 15.60 3.57 12.83
C VAL A 187 16.79 2.62 13.06
N THR A 188 16.53 1.34 13.36
CA THR A 188 17.58 0.33 13.52
C THR A 188 18.40 0.16 12.26
N SER A 189 17.76 0.16 11.09
CA SER A 189 18.43 0.08 9.79
C SER A 189 19.34 1.29 9.54
N LEU A 190 18.85 2.51 9.85
CA LEU A 190 19.63 3.74 9.73
C LEU A 190 20.83 3.78 10.68
N ILE A 191 20.65 3.37 11.93
CA ILE A 191 21.73 3.25 12.91
C ILE A 191 22.76 2.24 12.41
N GLY A 192 22.31 1.06 11.93
CA GLY A 192 23.20 0.06 11.36
C GLY A 192 24.03 0.58 10.19
N MET A 193 23.42 1.38 9.31
CA MET A 193 24.08 2.00 8.18
C MET A 193 25.12 3.05 8.61
N LEU A 194 24.80 3.90 9.59
CA LEU A 194 25.68 4.97 10.08
C LEU A 194 26.90 4.43 10.85
N PHE A 195 26.72 3.38 11.62
CA PHE A 195 27.79 2.81 12.48
C PHE A 195 28.45 1.56 11.88
N GLY A 196 28.08 1.17 10.64
CA GLY A 196 28.62 -0.01 9.98
C GLY A 196 28.19 -1.35 10.59
N PHE A 197 27.17 -1.36 11.43
CA PHE A 197 26.60 -2.60 11.97
C PHE A 197 25.77 -3.30 10.91
N GLY A 198 26.10 -4.53 10.56
CA GLY A 198 25.40 -5.33 9.55
C GLY A 198 24.02 -5.86 10.00
N PHE A 199 23.25 -5.07 10.75
CA PHE A 199 21.93 -5.49 11.25
C PHE A 199 20.99 -5.94 10.13
N GLY A 200 21.02 -5.27 8.98
CA GLY A 200 20.16 -5.58 7.84
C GLY A 200 20.38 -6.96 7.21
N SER A 201 21.52 -7.60 7.48
CA SER A 201 21.83 -8.97 7.05
C SER A 201 21.62 -10.02 8.15
N SER A 202 21.30 -9.61 9.37
CA SER A 202 21.03 -10.51 10.49
C SER A 202 19.74 -11.31 10.24
N VAL A 203 19.81 -12.63 10.44
CA VAL A 203 18.67 -13.54 10.33
C VAL A 203 17.54 -13.11 11.29
N LEU A 204 17.91 -12.70 12.50
CA LEU A 204 16.95 -12.24 13.50
C LEU A 204 16.22 -10.95 13.04
N TYR A 205 16.97 -9.98 12.54
CA TYR A 205 16.41 -8.74 12.02
C TYR A 205 15.47 -9.00 10.83
N CYS A 206 15.90 -9.85 9.89
CA CYS A 206 15.07 -10.22 8.74
C CYS A 206 13.80 -10.99 9.17
N GLY A 207 13.91 -11.87 10.18
CA GLY A 207 12.75 -12.59 10.72
C GLY A 207 11.73 -11.67 11.39
N ILE A 208 12.19 -10.72 12.20
CA ILE A 208 11.32 -9.71 12.83
C ILE A 208 10.63 -8.85 11.77
N GLY A 209 11.38 -8.38 10.77
CA GLY A 209 10.82 -7.59 9.66
C GLY A 209 9.79 -8.37 8.84
N LEU A 210 10.08 -9.64 8.54
CA LEU A 210 9.15 -10.52 7.83
C LEU A 210 7.83 -10.65 8.59
N VAL A 211 7.87 -10.99 9.89
CA VAL A 211 6.67 -11.13 10.71
C VAL A 211 5.89 -9.81 10.80
N LEU A 212 6.60 -8.69 10.96
CA LEU A 212 5.96 -7.38 11.02
C LEU A 212 5.18 -7.07 9.73
N PHE A 213 5.80 -7.27 8.55
CA PHE A 213 5.12 -6.98 7.28
C PHE A 213 4.02 -7.99 6.95
N MET A 214 4.11 -9.23 7.40
CA MET A 214 2.99 -10.17 7.34
C MET A 214 1.79 -9.66 8.15
N LEU A 215 2.01 -9.16 9.37
CA LEU A 215 0.96 -8.58 10.20
C LEU A 215 0.40 -7.27 9.61
N LEU A 216 1.28 -6.43 9.03
CA LEU A 216 0.87 -5.22 8.30
C LEU A 216 -0.04 -5.58 7.12
N THR A 217 0.31 -6.58 6.32
CA THR A 217 -0.52 -7.05 5.20
C THR A 217 -1.93 -7.42 5.64
N ALA A 218 -2.09 -8.15 6.75
CA ALA A 218 -3.40 -8.50 7.28
C ALA A 218 -4.18 -7.26 7.74
N TYR A 219 -3.52 -6.36 8.47
CA TYR A 219 -4.08 -5.10 8.94
C TYR A 219 -4.51 -4.20 7.77
N ASP A 220 -3.62 -3.98 6.81
CA ASP A 220 -3.88 -3.10 5.67
C ASP A 220 -4.97 -3.66 4.76
N THR A 221 -5.01 -4.97 4.55
CA THR A 221 -6.08 -5.63 3.79
C THR A 221 -7.44 -5.42 4.45
N GLN A 222 -7.57 -5.64 5.77
CA GLN A 222 -8.81 -5.39 6.50
C GLN A 222 -9.23 -3.92 6.42
N LYS A 223 -8.27 -3.01 6.61
CA LYS A 223 -8.48 -1.58 6.55
C LYS A 223 -8.96 -1.10 5.18
N LEU A 224 -8.36 -1.60 4.10
CA LEU A 224 -8.79 -1.28 2.74
C LEU A 224 -10.22 -1.76 2.47
N GLN A 225 -10.58 -2.93 2.96
CA GLN A 225 -11.96 -3.44 2.85
C GLN A 225 -12.95 -2.55 3.62
N GLN A 226 -12.58 -2.07 4.81
CA GLN A 226 -13.40 -1.14 5.58
C GLN A 226 -13.54 0.22 4.89
N MET A 227 -12.46 0.71 4.27
CA MET A 227 -12.47 1.98 3.54
C MET A 227 -13.39 1.98 2.33
N TYR A 228 -13.65 0.84 1.70
CA TYR A 228 -14.59 0.73 0.60
C TYR A 228 -15.95 1.35 0.91
N ALA A 229 -16.48 1.15 2.12
CA ALA A 229 -17.78 1.68 2.52
C ALA A 229 -17.90 3.22 2.40
N TYR A 230 -16.77 3.93 2.47
CA TYR A 230 -16.72 5.40 2.34
C TYR A 230 -16.68 5.88 0.88
N TYR A 231 -16.26 5.02 -0.06
CA TYR A 231 -16.05 5.39 -1.46
C TYR A 231 -17.07 4.75 -2.42
N ALA A 232 -17.92 3.85 -1.92
CA ALA A 232 -18.84 3.05 -2.73
C ALA A 232 -19.83 3.90 -3.58
N GLY A 233 -20.15 5.13 -3.12
CA GLY A 233 -21.06 6.04 -3.81
C GLY A 233 -20.42 6.90 -4.91
N ASP A 234 -19.10 6.90 -5.06
CA ASP A 234 -18.37 7.71 -6.02
C ASP A 234 -17.36 6.84 -6.80
N PRO A 235 -17.64 6.54 -8.10
CA PRO A 235 -16.78 5.67 -8.90
C PRO A 235 -15.35 6.21 -9.07
N GLU A 236 -15.17 7.53 -9.15
CA GLU A 236 -13.86 8.14 -9.32
C GLU A 236 -13.04 8.02 -8.03
N LEU A 237 -13.64 8.30 -6.89
CA LEU A 237 -12.99 8.15 -5.58
C LEU A 237 -12.68 6.67 -5.29
N ALA A 238 -13.57 5.74 -5.65
CA ALA A 238 -13.34 4.31 -5.50
C ALA A 238 -12.14 3.83 -6.35
N GLU A 239 -11.99 4.34 -7.58
CA GLU A 239 -10.83 4.03 -8.43
C GLU A 239 -9.53 4.56 -7.81
N LYS A 240 -9.50 5.82 -7.38
CA LYS A 240 -8.34 6.42 -6.70
C LYS A 240 -7.98 5.67 -5.41
N ALA A 241 -8.97 5.28 -4.63
CA ALA A 241 -8.79 4.50 -3.42
C ALA A 241 -8.23 3.10 -3.72
N SER A 242 -8.64 2.47 -4.84
CA SER A 242 -8.09 1.17 -5.25
C SER A 242 -6.61 1.28 -5.67
N ILE A 243 -6.20 2.36 -6.33
CA ILE A 243 -4.79 2.62 -6.69
C ILE A 243 -3.95 2.87 -5.43
N TYR A 244 -4.48 3.66 -4.49
CA TYR A 244 -3.83 3.89 -3.20
C TYR A 244 -3.66 2.59 -2.40
N GLY A 245 -4.72 1.79 -2.33
CA GLY A 245 -4.68 0.48 -1.70
C GLY A 245 -3.67 -0.46 -2.36
N ALA A 246 -3.60 -0.42 -3.69
CA ALA A 246 -2.61 -1.18 -4.45
C ALA A 246 -1.18 -0.78 -4.09
N LEU A 247 -0.89 0.52 -3.94
CA LEU A 247 0.43 0.98 -3.47
C LEU A 247 0.74 0.44 -2.07
N THR A 248 -0.21 0.52 -1.15
CA THR A 248 -0.02 0.03 0.24
C THR A 248 0.35 -1.46 0.25
N LEU A 249 -0.47 -2.29 -0.41
CA LEU A 249 -0.23 -3.74 -0.49
C LEU A 249 1.02 -4.10 -1.30
N TYR A 250 1.34 -3.31 -2.31
CA TYR A 250 2.57 -3.44 -3.08
C TYR A 250 3.81 -3.23 -2.19
N LEU A 251 3.80 -2.19 -1.34
CA LEU A 251 4.89 -1.93 -0.39
C LEU A 251 5.07 -3.08 0.61
N ASP A 252 3.98 -3.62 1.12
CA ASP A 252 4.03 -4.80 1.99
C ASP A 252 4.67 -5.99 1.28
N PHE A 253 4.21 -6.29 0.05
CA PHE A 253 4.74 -7.39 -0.75
C PHE A 253 6.24 -7.25 -1.01
N ILE A 254 6.68 -6.08 -1.47
CA ILE A 254 8.12 -5.83 -1.74
C ILE A 254 8.95 -5.99 -0.47
N ASN A 255 8.49 -5.48 0.67
CA ASN A 255 9.22 -5.63 1.92
C ASN A 255 9.30 -7.09 2.39
N ILE A 256 8.21 -7.86 2.33
CA ILE A 256 8.23 -9.30 2.59
C ILE A 256 9.23 -9.99 1.66
N PHE A 257 9.18 -9.69 0.35
CA PHE A 257 10.11 -10.23 -0.64
C PHE A 257 11.57 -9.95 -0.29
N LEU A 258 11.91 -8.72 0.08
CA LEU A 258 13.27 -8.33 0.45
C LEU A 258 13.78 -9.09 1.68
N TYR A 259 12.94 -9.29 2.70
CA TYR A 259 13.30 -10.09 3.87
C TYR A 259 13.47 -11.57 3.53
N VAL A 260 12.58 -12.13 2.73
CA VAL A 260 12.68 -13.53 2.28
C VAL A 260 13.94 -13.77 1.45
N VAL A 261 14.26 -12.88 0.50
CA VAL A 261 15.52 -12.98 -0.30
C VAL A 261 16.75 -12.98 0.60
N ARG A 262 16.80 -12.07 1.58
CA ARG A 262 17.93 -11.99 2.53
C ARG A 262 18.06 -13.25 3.38
N LEU A 263 16.94 -13.81 3.85
CA LEU A 263 16.92 -15.06 4.61
C LEU A 263 17.42 -16.26 3.78
N LEU A 264 16.96 -16.40 2.53
CA LEU A 264 17.39 -17.46 1.62
C LEU A 264 18.85 -17.31 1.22
N GLY A 265 19.30 -16.07 0.97
CA GLY A 265 20.69 -15.78 0.61
C GLY A 265 21.68 -16.04 1.75
N ASN A 266 21.26 -15.81 3.00
CA ASN A 266 22.13 -16.03 4.17
C ASN A 266 22.35 -17.53 4.44
N ASN A 267 21.36 -18.39 4.18
CA ASN A 267 21.49 -19.83 4.32
C ASN A 267 22.52 -20.43 3.32
N ARG A 268 22.63 -19.88 2.10
CA ARG A 268 23.61 -20.36 1.10
C ARG A 268 25.06 -20.02 1.41
N ARG A 269 25.32 -19.00 2.24
CA ARG A 269 26.68 -18.64 2.68
C ARG A 269 27.19 -19.49 3.85
N ARG A 270 26.29 -20.28 4.49
CA ARG A 270 26.63 -21.14 5.63
C ARG A 270 26.91 -22.60 5.25
N ASN A 271 26.52 -23.00 4.04
CA ASN A 271 26.85 -24.31 3.44
C ASN A 271 27.95 -24.17 2.40
#